data_47f7e81ae88ddfcae3f912f831f1859b
#
_entry.id   47f7e81ae88ddfcae3f912f831f1859b
#
_cell.length_a   1.000
_cell.length_b   1.000
_cell.length_c   1.000
_cell.angle_alpha   90.00
_cell.angle_beta   90.00
_cell.angle_gamma   90.00
#
_symmetry.space_group_name_H-M   'P 1'
#
loop_
_entity.id
_entity.type
_entity.pdbx_description
1 polymer ?
#
loop_
_entity_poly.entity_id
_entity_poly.type
_entity_poly.pdbx_seq_one_letter_code
_entity_poly.pdbx_strand_id
1 'polypeptide(L)'
;MEAHRVPADTFAEVFKTIKYKFILGLTATFERLDGKHELLNKYCPVIDEISLAEAQFQGWISDYKEYQVILEVDDIETYKEFNRQFQADFEFFGYDFNLAMSLLGPKGFINRAKLRDERCPNGSDEDRKKMFTAITYHATSFMRAIQSRKAFINNHPKKIEIARRIIEARPDAKIITFSNNIKMAESIGMGGKVFSGKDSKKKGRMTIEEFSQEKSGLLNTIRKADEGLDVPGLSVAIILGLDSSKTRKTQRIGRVARKEGNKQAEIFTLVIADTVECEWFKKSNSSSNIITIDEEGLNDVLAGREPKPYTRKIKDFTFRY
;
A
#
# COMPACT_ATOMS: atom_id res chain seq x y z
N MET A 1 17.65 -12.74 -3.28
CA MET A 1 16.24 -12.96 -2.83
C MET A 1 16.00 -12.05 -1.64
N GLU A 2 14.88 -11.35 -1.61
CA GLU A 2 14.52 -10.48 -0.49
C GLU A 2 14.38 -11.30 0.80
N ALA A 3 15.26 -11.08 1.79
CA ALA A 3 15.34 -11.89 2.99
C ALA A 3 14.03 -11.91 3.81
N HIS A 4 13.27 -10.80 3.83
CA HIS A 4 12.00 -10.73 4.55
C HIS A 4 10.93 -11.74 4.08
N ARG A 5 11.12 -12.40 2.92
CA ARG A 5 10.21 -13.44 2.41
C ARG A 5 10.53 -14.83 2.91
N VAL A 6 11.76 -15.07 3.32
CA VAL A 6 12.23 -16.40 3.74
C VAL A 6 11.41 -16.99 4.90
N PRO A 7 10.92 -16.22 5.88
CA PRO A 7 10.06 -16.75 6.93
C PRO A 7 8.68 -17.25 6.50
N ALA A 8 8.30 -17.12 5.24
CA ALA A 8 7.07 -17.75 4.75
C ALA A 8 7.25 -19.28 4.79
N ASP A 9 6.18 -20.00 5.15
CA ASP A 9 6.22 -21.43 5.51
C ASP A 9 6.94 -22.31 4.46
N THR A 10 6.75 -22.00 3.17
CA THR A 10 7.40 -22.75 2.06
C THR A 10 8.89 -22.41 1.92
N PHE A 11 9.31 -21.17 2.21
CA PHE A 11 10.70 -20.75 2.05
C PHE A 11 11.56 -20.99 3.29
N ALA A 12 10.95 -21.11 4.46
CA ALA A 12 11.66 -21.40 5.72
C ALA A 12 12.42 -22.73 5.68
N GLU A 13 11.98 -23.67 4.85
CA GLU A 13 12.65 -24.95 4.65
C GLU A 13 14.08 -24.82 4.09
N VAL A 14 14.43 -23.68 3.47
CA VAL A 14 15.79 -23.42 2.97
C VAL A 14 16.83 -23.52 4.08
N PHE A 15 16.50 -23.08 5.29
CA PHE A 15 17.42 -23.15 6.44
C PHE A 15 17.68 -24.58 6.95
N LYS A 16 16.78 -25.52 6.64
CA LYS A 16 16.91 -26.93 7.04
C LYS A 16 17.53 -27.76 5.93
N THR A 17 17.30 -27.42 4.68
CA THR A 17 17.62 -28.25 3.52
C THR A 17 19.01 -27.95 2.95
N ILE A 18 19.44 -26.70 3.00
CA ILE A 18 20.71 -26.27 2.40
C ILE A 18 21.81 -26.25 3.45
N LYS A 19 22.91 -26.99 3.20
CA LYS A 19 24.13 -26.84 3.98
C LYS A 19 24.86 -25.57 3.56
N TYR A 20 24.97 -24.61 4.46
CA TYR A 20 25.63 -23.32 4.23
C TYR A 20 26.79 -23.13 5.22
N LYS A 21 27.83 -22.45 4.78
CA LYS A 21 28.92 -22.00 5.65
C LYS A 21 28.63 -20.60 6.21
N PHE A 22 28.05 -19.75 5.40
CA PHE A 22 27.64 -18.39 5.75
C PHE A 22 26.27 -18.07 5.11
N ILE A 23 25.48 -17.23 5.76
CA ILE A 23 24.23 -16.68 5.23
C ILE A 23 24.35 -15.16 5.24
N LEU A 24 24.04 -14.53 4.11
CA LEU A 24 23.85 -13.10 3.99
C LEU A 24 22.42 -12.83 3.53
N GLY A 25 21.62 -12.16 4.37
CA GLY A 25 20.29 -11.69 4.06
C GLY A 25 20.30 -10.20 3.75
N LEU A 26 19.70 -9.80 2.63
CA LEU A 26 19.50 -8.40 2.27
C LEU A 26 18.00 -8.14 2.19
N THR A 27 17.53 -7.07 2.79
CA THR A 27 16.13 -6.64 2.73
C THR A 27 16.00 -5.15 2.98
N ALA A 28 15.05 -4.49 2.32
CA ALA A 28 14.73 -3.08 2.57
C ALA A 28 14.04 -2.86 3.92
N THR A 29 13.45 -3.90 4.50
CA THR A 29 12.83 -3.86 5.83
C THR A 29 12.91 -5.24 6.46
N PHE A 30 13.33 -5.29 7.71
CA PHE A 30 13.46 -6.54 8.45
C PHE A 30 12.13 -6.96 9.07
N GLU A 31 11.40 -6.00 9.64
CA GLU A 31 10.15 -6.25 10.36
C GLU A 31 9.01 -6.72 9.44
N ARG A 32 8.25 -7.70 9.93
CA ARG A 32 7.04 -8.23 9.30
C ARG A 32 5.85 -8.08 10.24
N LEU A 33 4.70 -7.73 9.68
CA LEU A 33 3.45 -7.58 10.44
C LEU A 33 2.97 -8.89 11.08
N ASP A 34 3.39 -10.05 10.55
CA ASP A 34 3.02 -11.38 11.06
C ASP A 34 4.00 -11.92 12.12
N GLY A 35 4.99 -11.14 12.55
CA GLY A 35 6.00 -11.53 13.56
C GLY A 35 6.99 -12.62 13.11
N LYS A 36 6.82 -13.21 11.91
CA LYS A 36 7.69 -14.29 11.42
C LYS A 36 9.14 -13.85 11.12
N HIS A 37 9.46 -12.57 11.22
CA HIS A 37 10.83 -12.08 11.10
C HIS A 37 11.76 -12.61 12.22
N GLU A 38 11.22 -13.03 13.36
CA GLU A 38 12.01 -13.66 14.43
C GLU A 38 12.75 -14.91 13.94
N LEU A 39 12.19 -15.65 12.97
CA LEU A 39 12.87 -16.77 12.35
C LEU A 39 14.13 -16.32 11.60
N LEU A 40 14.09 -15.17 10.91
CA LEU A 40 15.29 -14.61 10.28
C LEU A 40 16.33 -14.23 11.32
N ASN A 41 15.90 -13.59 12.41
CA ASN A 41 16.82 -13.16 13.46
C ASN A 41 17.61 -14.34 14.06
N LYS A 42 16.99 -15.52 14.11
CA LYS A 42 17.64 -16.75 14.59
C LYS A 42 18.76 -17.23 13.66
N TYR A 43 18.59 -17.14 12.33
CA TYR A 43 19.52 -17.68 11.34
C TYR A 43 20.40 -16.61 10.68
N CYS A 44 19.92 -15.38 10.65
CA CYS A 44 20.55 -14.26 9.99
C CYS A 44 20.23 -12.96 10.76
N PRO A 45 20.86 -12.77 11.94
CA PRO A 45 20.63 -11.57 12.74
C PRO A 45 21.03 -10.32 11.97
N VAL A 46 20.36 -9.20 12.26
CA VAL A 46 20.71 -7.90 11.69
C VAL A 46 22.09 -7.50 12.19
N ILE A 47 23.02 -7.30 11.27
CA ILE A 47 24.40 -6.90 11.55
C ILE A 47 24.67 -5.44 11.13
N ASP A 48 23.85 -4.92 10.22
CA ASP A 48 23.96 -3.54 9.74
C ASP A 48 22.62 -3.08 9.17
N GLU A 49 22.32 -1.79 9.35
CA GLU A 49 21.10 -1.15 8.82
C GLU A 49 21.45 0.25 8.32
N ILE A 50 21.06 0.52 7.07
CA ILE A 50 21.23 1.83 6.44
C ILE A 50 19.85 2.43 6.18
N SER A 51 19.56 3.56 6.79
CA SER A 51 18.33 4.30 6.56
C SER A 51 18.34 5.02 5.19
N LEU A 52 17.17 5.30 4.63
CA LEU A 52 17.07 6.11 3.41
C LEU A 52 17.67 7.52 3.60
N ALA A 53 17.49 8.10 4.78
CA ALA A 53 18.07 9.41 5.11
C ALA A 53 19.61 9.37 5.13
N GLU A 54 20.18 8.33 5.69
CA GLU A 54 21.63 8.12 5.69
C GLU A 54 22.16 7.85 4.28
N ALA A 55 21.49 6.99 3.51
CA ALA A 55 21.86 6.72 2.12
C ALA A 55 21.80 7.98 1.25
N GLN A 56 20.84 8.88 1.50
CA GLN A 56 20.74 10.18 0.83
C GLN A 56 21.87 11.11 1.28
N PHE A 57 22.10 11.23 2.58
CA PHE A 57 23.18 12.06 3.13
C PHE A 57 24.57 11.65 2.61
N GLN A 58 24.83 10.35 2.52
CA GLN A 58 26.07 9.80 1.97
C GLN A 58 26.13 9.87 0.42
N GLY A 59 25.06 10.30 -0.24
CA GLY A 59 24.99 10.38 -1.69
C GLY A 59 25.00 9.01 -2.40
N TRP A 60 24.61 7.94 -1.72
CA TRP A 60 24.48 6.60 -2.32
C TRP A 60 23.18 6.45 -3.12
N ILE A 61 22.18 7.28 -2.82
CA ILE A 61 20.98 7.45 -3.62
C ILE A 61 20.87 8.91 -4.09
N SER A 62 20.03 9.15 -5.10
CA SER A 62 19.73 10.50 -5.57
C SER A 62 18.94 11.27 -4.51
N ASP A 63 19.11 12.58 -4.51
CA ASP A 63 18.24 13.46 -3.74
C ASP A 63 16.79 13.27 -4.18
N TYR A 64 15.88 13.22 -3.20
CA TYR A 64 14.47 13.12 -3.49
C TYR A 64 13.64 13.98 -2.55
N LYS A 65 12.51 14.45 -3.06
CA LYS A 65 11.47 15.12 -2.28
C LYS A 65 10.25 14.22 -2.22
N GLU A 66 9.71 14.01 -1.03
CA GLU A 66 8.50 13.23 -0.83
C GLU A 66 7.35 14.15 -0.41
N TYR A 67 6.27 14.12 -1.20
CA TYR A 67 5.05 14.87 -0.96
C TYR A 67 3.92 13.94 -0.58
N GLN A 68 3.26 14.23 0.54
CA GLN A 68 1.95 13.70 0.86
C GLN A 68 0.90 14.70 0.35
N VAL A 69 0.21 14.35 -0.71
CA VAL A 69 -0.84 15.19 -1.30
C VAL A 69 -2.18 14.81 -0.69
N ILE A 70 -2.74 15.68 0.14
CA ILE A 70 -4.04 15.49 0.78
C ILE A 70 -5.13 15.97 -0.18
N LEU A 71 -6.03 15.06 -0.52
CA LEU A 71 -7.14 15.31 -1.44
C LEU A 71 -8.44 15.42 -0.65
N GLU A 72 -9.07 16.59 -0.69
CA GLU A 72 -10.43 16.78 -0.22
C GLU A 72 -11.40 16.37 -1.34
N VAL A 73 -12.48 15.69 -0.99
CA VAL A 73 -13.46 15.16 -1.94
C VAL A 73 -14.88 15.46 -1.46
N ASP A 74 -15.76 15.81 -2.38
CA ASP A 74 -17.14 16.25 -2.06
C ASP A 74 -18.00 15.07 -1.57
N ASP A 75 -17.73 13.87 -2.02
CA ASP A 75 -18.47 12.64 -1.71
C ASP A 75 -17.95 11.88 -0.49
N ILE A 76 -17.18 12.53 0.38
CA ILE A 76 -16.59 11.91 1.60
C ILE A 76 -17.63 11.28 2.54
N GLU A 77 -18.88 11.80 2.53
CA GLU A 77 -19.96 11.23 3.34
C GLU A 77 -20.29 9.78 2.92
N THR A 78 -20.15 9.43 1.64
CA THR A 78 -20.27 8.04 1.16
C THR A 78 -19.23 7.14 1.84
N TYR A 79 -18.00 7.59 1.97
CA TYR A 79 -16.97 6.83 2.68
C TYR A 79 -17.26 6.70 4.17
N LYS A 80 -17.74 7.79 4.80
CA LYS A 80 -18.11 7.78 6.22
C LYS A 80 -19.24 6.82 6.52
N GLU A 81 -20.21 6.65 5.59
CA GLU A 81 -21.27 5.65 5.70
C GLU A 81 -20.71 4.22 5.71
N PHE A 82 -19.83 3.89 4.74
CA PHE A 82 -19.15 2.60 4.73
C PHE A 82 -18.32 2.37 6.00
N ASN A 83 -17.73 3.44 6.53
CA ASN A 83 -16.96 3.36 7.76
C ASN A 83 -17.84 3.13 8.98
N ARG A 84 -19.01 3.80 9.09
CA ARG A 84 -19.99 3.54 10.15
C ARG A 84 -20.47 2.09 10.14
N GLN A 85 -20.81 1.56 8.97
CA GLN A 85 -21.22 0.17 8.83
C GLN A 85 -20.10 -0.79 9.26
N PHE A 86 -18.86 -0.52 8.82
CA PHE A 86 -17.69 -1.29 9.25
C PHE A 86 -17.53 -1.29 10.77
N GLN A 87 -17.67 -0.14 11.43
CA GLN A 87 -17.53 -0.02 12.88
C GLN A 87 -18.61 -0.80 13.61
N ALA A 88 -19.87 -0.68 13.21
CA ALA A 88 -20.97 -1.38 13.81
C ALA A 88 -20.82 -2.92 13.72
N ASP A 89 -20.41 -3.41 12.55
CA ASP A 89 -20.16 -4.85 12.37
C ASP A 89 -18.93 -5.31 13.17
N PHE A 90 -17.91 -4.48 13.26
CA PHE A 90 -16.67 -4.80 13.99
C PHE A 90 -16.93 -4.84 15.51
N GLU A 91 -17.73 -3.92 16.02
CA GLU A 91 -18.19 -3.91 17.41
C GLU A 91 -19.00 -5.18 17.74
N PHE A 92 -19.88 -5.63 16.84
CA PHE A 92 -20.63 -6.89 16.99
C PHE A 92 -19.70 -8.08 17.22
N PHE A 93 -18.50 -8.09 16.63
CA PHE A 93 -17.48 -9.13 16.81
C PHE A 93 -16.48 -8.82 17.93
N GLY A 94 -16.77 -7.84 18.80
CA GLY A 94 -15.88 -7.47 19.90
C GLY A 94 -14.54 -6.92 19.45
N TYR A 95 -14.49 -6.29 18.27
CA TYR A 95 -13.28 -5.76 17.62
C TYR A 95 -12.21 -6.81 17.29
N ASP A 96 -12.61 -8.09 17.18
CA ASP A 96 -11.74 -9.18 16.76
C ASP A 96 -11.81 -9.38 15.23
N PHE A 97 -10.80 -8.86 14.55
CA PHE A 97 -10.67 -8.96 13.09
C PHE A 97 -10.51 -10.42 12.62
N ASN A 98 -9.74 -11.22 13.36
CA ASN A 98 -9.48 -12.60 12.98
C ASN A 98 -10.75 -13.45 13.11
N LEU A 99 -11.51 -13.22 14.19
CA LEU A 99 -12.82 -13.84 14.37
C LEU A 99 -13.73 -13.47 13.19
N ALA A 100 -13.95 -12.17 12.93
CA ALA A 100 -14.82 -11.71 11.84
C ALA A 100 -14.43 -12.33 10.48
N MET A 101 -13.14 -12.36 10.16
CA MET A 101 -12.65 -12.95 8.91
C MET A 101 -12.79 -14.47 8.85
N SER A 102 -12.66 -15.17 9.97
CA SER A 102 -12.80 -16.62 10.05
C SER A 102 -14.21 -17.11 9.70
N LEU A 103 -15.22 -16.22 9.87
CA LEU A 103 -16.63 -16.53 9.60
C LEU A 103 -16.97 -16.52 8.09
N LEU A 104 -16.05 -16.09 7.22
CA LEU A 104 -16.26 -15.85 5.80
C LEU A 104 -15.56 -16.86 4.88
N GLY A 105 -14.51 -17.51 5.37
CA GLY A 105 -13.71 -18.46 4.59
C GLY A 105 -14.41 -19.79 4.32
N PRO A 106 -13.70 -20.78 3.74
CA PRO A 106 -14.22 -22.12 3.44
C PRO A 106 -14.83 -22.84 4.65
N LYS A 107 -14.32 -22.55 5.85
CA LYS A 107 -14.87 -23.04 7.14
C LYS A 107 -15.91 -22.11 7.77
N GLY A 108 -16.29 -21.04 7.08
CA GLY A 108 -17.11 -19.95 7.63
C GLY A 108 -18.46 -20.43 8.19
N PHE A 109 -19.12 -21.40 7.54
CA PHE A 109 -20.36 -21.97 8.05
C PHE A 109 -20.16 -22.66 9.42
N ILE A 110 -19.10 -23.48 9.54
CA ILE A 110 -18.79 -24.20 10.79
C ILE A 110 -18.43 -23.20 11.88
N ASN A 111 -17.62 -22.19 11.58
CA ASN A 111 -17.23 -21.17 12.53
C ASN A 111 -18.43 -20.33 13.01
N ARG A 112 -19.35 -19.99 12.11
CA ARG A 112 -20.62 -19.30 12.50
C ARG A 112 -21.48 -20.17 13.42
N ALA A 113 -21.57 -21.48 13.15
CA ALA A 113 -22.31 -22.39 14.02
C ALA A 113 -21.66 -22.48 15.42
N LYS A 114 -20.34 -22.58 15.51
CA LYS A 114 -19.61 -22.56 16.79
C LYS A 114 -19.85 -21.28 17.56
N LEU A 115 -19.67 -20.11 16.92
CA LEU A 115 -19.88 -18.81 17.53
C LEU A 115 -21.33 -18.64 18.01
N ARG A 116 -22.31 -19.15 17.26
CA ARG A 116 -23.72 -19.19 17.70
C ARG A 116 -23.86 -19.97 18.99
N ASP A 117 -23.28 -21.18 19.05
CA ASP A 117 -23.40 -22.06 20.23
C ASP A 117 -22.69 -21.44 21.46
N GLU A 118 -21.59 -20.76 21.25
CA GLU A 118 -20.89 -20.00 22.30
C GLU A 118 -21.71 -18.81 22.81
N ARG A 119 -22.37 -18.06 21.92
CA ARG A 119 -23.20 -16.90 22.29
C ARG A 119 -24.58 -17.23 22.80
N CYS A 120 -25.09 -18.42 22.49
CA CYS A 120 -26.43 -18.86 22.81
C CYS A 120 -26.45 -20.32 23.32
N PRO A 121 -25.70 -20.61 24.44
CA PRO A 121 -25.51 -21.99 24.90
C PRO A 121 -26.80 -22.65 25.34
N ASN A 122 -27.71 -21.88 26.00
CA ASN A 122 -28.98 -22.36 26.56
C ASN A 122 -30.21 -21.81 25.81
N GLY A 123 -30.01 -21.28 24.57
CA GLY A 123 -31.10 -20.71 23.79
C GLY A 123 -32.00 -21.76 23.16
N SER A 124 -33.27 -21.40 22.95
CA SER A 124 -34.21 -22.19 22.16
C SER A 124 -33.71 -22.32 20.69
N ASP A 125 -34.30 -23.24 19.93
CA ASP A 125 -33.97 -23.39 18.50
C ASP A 125 -34.23 -22.09 17.73
N GLU A 126 -35.25 -21.33 18.12
CA GLU A 126 -35.55 -20.04 17.53
C GLU A 126 -34.49 -18.99 17.86
N ASP A 127 -34.00 -18.91 19.10
CA ASP A 127 -32.95 -18.00 19.52
C ASP A 127 -31.65 -18.32 18.80
N ARG A 128 -31.29 -19.59 18.71
CA ARG A 128 -30.11 -20.07 17.96
C ARG A 128 -30.19 -19.72 16.49
N LYS A 129 -31.37 -19.86 15.89
CA LYS A 129 -31.61 -19.47 14.49
C LYS A 129 -31.44 -17.97 14.28
N LYS A 130 -32.02 -17.14 15.16
CA LYS A 130 -31.86 -15.67 15.15
C LYS A 130 -30.40 -15.29 15.31
N MET A 131 -29.68 -15.88 16.26
CA MET A 131 -28.26 -15.61 16.48
C MET A 131 -27.40 -16.00 15.26
N PHE A 132 -27.63 -17.16 14.65
CA PHE A 132 -26.92 -17.58 13.45
C PHE A 132 -27.16 -16.62 12.26
N THR A 133 -28.39 -16.14 12.11
CA THR A 133 -28.76 -15.16 11.09
C THR A 133 -28.05 -13.82 11.35
N ALA A 134 -28.02 -13.35 12.59
CA ALA A 134 -27.31 -12.12 12.97
C ALA A 134 -25.80 -12.22 12.71
N ILE A 135 -25.17 -13.31 13.13
CA ILE A 135 -23.75 -13.57 12.87
C ILE A 135 -23.45 -13.57 11.36
N THR A 136 -24.31 -14.22 10.57
CA THR A 136 -24.13 -14.29 9.11
C THR A 136 -24.31 -12.92 8.47
N TYR A 137 -25.29 -12.14 8.90
CA TYR A 137 -25.52 -10.77 8.43
C TYR A 137 -24.31 -9.90 8.71
N HIS A 138 -23.86 -9.81 9.97
CA HIS A 138 -22.75 -8.97 10.36
C HIS A 138 -21.44 -9.40 9.70
N ALA A 139 -21.17 -10.69 9.53
CA ALA A 139 -19.96 -11.16 8.83
C ALA A 139 -19.96 -10.74 7.36
N THR A 140 -21.08 -10.89 6.66
CA THR A 140 -21.19 -10.51 5.24
C THR A 140 -21.17 -9.00 5.05
N SER A 141 -21.83 -8.26 5.94
CA SER A 141 -21.86 -6.80 5.98
C SER A 141 -20.47 -6.25 6.24
N PHE A 142 -19.73 -6.78 7.21
CA PHE A 142 -18.36 -6.43 7.53
C PHE A 142 -17.43 -6.52 6.31
N MET A 143 -17.49 -7.65 5.59
CA MET A 143 -16.69 -7.83 4.37
C MET A 143 -17.09 -6.84 3.29
N ARG A 144 -18.39 -6.61 3.09
CA ARG A 144 -18.90 -5.63 2.12
C ARG A 144 -18.40 -4.22 2.46
N ALA A 145 -18.49 -3.82 3.72
CA ALA A 145 -18.00 -2.53 4.18
C ALA A 145 -16.48 -2.36 3.94
N ILE A 146 -15.67 -3.39 4.23
CA ILE A 146 -14.23 -3.38 3.89
C ILE A 146 -14.01 -3.18 2.39
N GLN A 147 -14.74 -3.91 1.55
CA GLN A 147 -14.59 -3.82 0.09
C GLN A 147 -15.03 -2.46 -0.43
N SER A 148 -16.15 -1.92 0.06
CA SER A 148 -16.67 -0.61 -0.35
C SER A 148 -15.71 0.53 0.06
N ARG A 149 -15.18 0.52 1.28
CA ARG A 149 -14.15 1.47 1.72
C ARG A 149 -12.91 1.43 0.83
N LYS A 150 -12.41 0.21 0.55
CA LYS A 150 -11.25 0.04 -0.34
C LYS A 150 -11.55 0.45 -1.78
N ALA A 151 -12.74 0.16 -2.28
CA ALA A 151 -13.15 0.52 -3.63
C ALA A 151 -13.23 2.05 -3.78
N PHE A 152 -13.84 2.74 -2.81
CA PHE A 152 -13.89 4.20 -2.78
C PHE A 152 -12.49 4.81 -2.90
N ILE A 153 -11.59 4.41 -2.00
CA ILE A 153 -10.23 4.94 -1.96
C ILE A 153 -9.45 4.61 -3.25
N ASN A 154 -9.52 3.37 -3.72
CA ASN A 154 -8.67 2.88 -4.80
C ASN A 154 -9.19 3.24 -6.20
N ASN A 155 -10.44 3.69 -6.33
CA ASN A 155 -11.01 4.04 -7.63
C ASN A 155 -11.46 5.49 -7.71
N HIS A 156 -11.15 6.30 -6.71
CA HIS A 156 -11.64 7.67 -6.66
C HIS A 156 -11.12 8.50 -7.84
N PRO A 157 -12.01 9.14 -8.63
CA PRO A 157 -11.62 9.87 -9.85
C PRO A 157 -10.67 11.04 -9.58
N LYS A 158 -10.77 11.66 -8.40
CA LYS A 158 -9.88 12.76 -7.99
C LYS A 158 -8.39 12.35 -8.01
N LYS A 159 -8.07 11.12 -7.64
CA LYS A 159 -6.68 10.62 -7.72
C LYS A 159 -6.18 10.55 -9.16
N ILE A 160 -7.04 10.16 -10.09
CA ILE A 160 -6.69 10.09 -11.51
C ILE A 160 -6.48 11.50 -12.08
N GLU A 161 -7.35 12.43 -11.73
CA GLU A 161 -7.24 13.84 -12.11
C GLU A 161 -5.90 14.42 -11.64
N ILE A 162 -5.58 14.27 -10.35
CA ILE A 162 -4.33 14.80 -9.77
C ILE A 162 -3.10 14.13 -10.38
N ALA A 163 -3.14 12.79 -10.59
CA ALA A 163 -2.04 12.09 -11.24
C ALA A 163 -1.78 12.63 -12.65
N ARG A 164 -2.84 12.89 -13.44
CA ARG A 164 -2.72 13.49 -14.78
C ARG A 164 -2.08 14.88 -14.73
N ARG A 165 -2.51 15.74 -13.80
CA ARG A 165 -1.91 17.07 -13.60
C ARG A 165 -0.42 17.00 -13.30
N ILE A 166 0.01 16.04 -12.45
CA ILE A 166 1.43 15.85 -12.17
C ILE A 166 2.18 15.40 -13.43
N ILE A 167 1.61 14.46 -14.19
CA ILE A 167 2.22 13.94 -15.43
C ILE A 167 2.36 15.06 -16.46
N GLU A 168 1.33 15.85 -16.69
CA GLU A 168 1.32 16.99 -17.63
C GLU A 168 2.35 18.05 -17.26
N ALA A 169 2.57 18.29 -15.97
CA ALA A 169 3.55 19.26 -15.48
C ALA A 169 5.00 18.75 -15.52
N ARG A 170 5.24 17.49 -15.90
CA ARG A 170 6.57 16.86 -15.98
C ARG A 170 6.79 16.12 -17.31
N PRO A 171 6.65 16.79 -18.47
CA PRO A 171 6.64 16.15 -19.79
C PRO A 171 7.97 15.45 -20.13
N ASP A 172 9.09 15.95 -19.63
CA ASP A 172 10.42 15.43 -19.88
C ASP A 172 10.85 14.37 -18.83
N ALA A 173 10.00 14.10 -17.84
CA ALA A 173 10.30 13.16 -16.77
C ALA A 173 10.02 11.71 -17.21
N LYS A 174 10.76 10.78 -16.62
CA LYS A 174 10.46 9.35 -16.66
C LYS A 174 9.65 8.99 -15.42
N ILE A 175 8.36 8.75 -15.63
CA ILE A 175 7.33 8.69 -14.57
C ILE A 175 6.86 7.26 -14.37
N ILE A 176 6.73 6.86 -13.11
CA ILE A 176 6.08 5.61 -12.73
C ILE A 176 4.88 5.88 -11.83
N THR A 177 3.75 5.22 -12.10
CA THR A 177 2.59 5.25 -11.20
C THR A 177 2.40 3.90 -10.53
N PHE A 178 1.96 3.92 -9.27
CA PHE A 178 1.66 2.74 -8.48
C PHE A 178 0.19 2.72 -8.09
N SER A 179 -0.57 1.82 -8.71
CA SER A 179 -2.01 1.63 -8.48
C SER A 179 -2.30 0.33 -7.73
N ASN A 180 -3.46 0.24 -7.08
CA ASN A 180 -3.89 -0.99 -6.40
C ASN A 180 -4.66 -1.95 -7.32
N ASN A 181 -5.14 -1.47 -8.47
CA ASN A 181 -5.89 -2.27 -9.43
C ASN A 181 -5.65 -1.82 -10.87
N ILE A 182 -5.98 -2.71 -11.79
CA ILE A 182 -5.77 -2.52 -13.23
C ILE A 182 -6.61 -1.37 -13.77
N LYS A 183 -7.89 -1.30 -13.37
CA LYS A 183 -8.81 -0.27 -13.85
C LYS A 183 -8.28 1.13 -13.59
N MET A 184 -7.72 1.39 -12.40
CA MET A 184 -7.11 2.67 -12.07
C MET A 184 -5.87 2.96 -12.94
N ALA A 185 -4.97 1.96 -13.09
CA ALA A 185 -3.78 2.11 -13.93
C ALA A 185 -4.13 2.43 -15.40
N GLU A 186 -5.13 1.73 -15.95
CA GLU A 186 -5.64 1.99 -17.31
C GLU A 186 -6.34 3.36 -17.43
N SER A 187 -7.09 3.75 -16.39
CA SER A 187 -7.83 5.02 -16.38
C SER A 187 -6.93 6.25 -16.35
N ILE A 188 -5.69 6.16 -15.92
CA ILE A 188 -4.73 7.26 -16.03
C ILE A 188 -4.53 7.63 -17.50
N GLY A 189 -4.37 6.65 -18.39
CA GLY A 189 -4.25 6.83 -19.84
C GLY A 189 -2.97 7.58 -20.22
N MET A 190 -3.09 8.73 -20.91
CA MET A 190 -2.00 9.63 -21.28
C MET A 190 -0.86 8.98 -22.11
N GLY A 191 -1.19 7.96 -22.90
CA GLY A 191 -0.21 7.21 -23.69
C GLY A 191 0.74 6.32 -22.88
N GLY A 192 0.53 6.21 -21.57
CA GLY A 192 1.38 5.43 -20.68
C GLY A 192 1.29 3.93 -20.94
N LYS A 193 2.43 3.25 -20.90
CA LYS A 193 2.48 1.79 -20.92
C LYS A 193 1.90 1.24 -19.60
N VAL A 194 1.09 0.16 -19.69
CA VAL A 194 0.53 -0.50 -18.50
C VAL A 194 1.27 -1.79 -18.24
N PHE A 195 1.85 -1.90 -17.05
CA PHE A 195 2.49 -3.14 -16.57
C PHE A 195 1.62 -3.81 -15.52
N SER A 196 1.03 -4.94 -15.87
CA SER A 196 0.10 -5.66 -15.01
C SER A 196 0.45 -7.13 -14.81
N GLY A 197 -0.08 -7.72 -13.73
CA GLY A 197 0.07 -9.15 -13.46
C GLY A 197 -0.72 -10.07 -14.41
N LYS A 198 -1.58 -9.53 -15.28
CA LYS A 198 -2.31 -10.28 -16.30
C LYS A 198 -1.46 -10.57 -17.54
N ASP A 199 -0.43 -9.78 -17.75
CA ASP A 199 0.46 -9.99 -18.89
C ASP A 199 1.28 -11.25 -18.71
N SER A 200 1.58 -11.95 -19.82
CA SER A 200 2.55 -13.02 -19.78
C SER A 200 3.89 -12.50 -19.31
N LYS A 201 4.72 -13.36 -18.69
CA LYS A 201 6.07 -12.97 -18.23
C LYS A 201 6.89 -12.35 -19.36
N LYS A 202 6.74 -12.87 -20.60
CA LYS A 202 7.45 -12.37 -21.80
C LYS A 202 6.99 -10.94 -22.13
N LYS A 203 5.66 -10.72 -22.25
CA LYS A 203 5.10 -9.39 -22.56
C LYS A 203 5.49 -8.35 -21.51
N GLY A 204 5.36 -8.71 -20.21
CA GLY A 204 5.73 -7.82 -19.13
C GLY A 204 7.21 -7.43 -19.18
N ARG A 205 8.12 -8.38 -19.47
CA ARG A 205 9.56 -8.10 -19.64
C ARG A 205 9.79 -7.16 -20.82
N MET A 206 9.19 -7.42 -21.98
CA MET A 206 9.32 -6.54 -23.16
C MET A 206 8.85 -5.11 -22.84
N THR A 207 7.70 -4.93 -22.16
CA THR A 207 7.22 -3.61 -21.77
C THR A 207 8.23 -2.85 -20.91
N ILE A 208 8.87 -3.54 -19.96
CA ILE A 208 9.90 -2.95 -19.09
C ILE A 208 11.18 -2.62 -19.88
N GLU A 209 11.64 -3.53 -20.74
CA GLU A 209 12.83 -3.34 -21.57
C GLU A 209 12.65 -2.15 -22.51
N GLU A 210 11.51 -2.06 -23.21
CA GLU A 210 11.17 -0.92 -24.07
C GLU A 210 11.16 0.39 -23.29
N PHE A 211 10.43 0.42 -22.17
CA PHE A 211 10.35 1.62 -21.33
C PHE A 211 11.73 2.01 -20.76
N SER A 212 12.58 1.03 -20.48
CA SER A 212 13.94 1.29 -19.97
C SER A 212 14.82 2.05 -20.97
N GLN A 213 14.57 1.89 -22.27
CA GLN A 213 15.29 2.58 -23.34
C GLN A 213 14.79 4.02 -23.57
N GLU A 214 13.61 4.34 -23.11
CA GLU A 214 13.03 5.68 -23.25
C GLU A 214 13.72 6.67 -22.31
N LYS A 215 13.92 7.91 -22.76
CA LYS A 215 14.48 9.00 -21.93
C LYS A 215 13.44 9.61 -21.00
N SER A 216 12.20 9.71 -21.49
CA SER A 216 11.02 10.18 -20.74
C SER A 216 9.82 9.30 -21.06
N GLY A 217 8.72 9.44 -20.31
CA GLY A 217 7.49 8.71 -20.57
C GLY A 217 6.82 8.22 -19.29
N LEU A 218 5.75 7.45 -19.46
CA LEU A 218 4.88 7.02 -18.40
C LEU A 218 4.73 5.49 -18.33
N LEU A 219 5.00 4.91 -17.18
CA LEU A 219 4.74 3.51 -16.85
C LEU A 219 3.68 3.40 -15.75
N ASN A 220 2.49 2.95 -16.11
CA ASN A 220 1.42 2.69 -15.15
C ASN A 220 1.54 1.28 -14.60
N THR A 221 1.76 1.14 -13.29
CA THR A 221 2.01 -0.16 -12.65
C THR A 221 0.96 -0.53 -11.62
N ILE A 222 0.87 -1.84 -11.36
CA ILE A 222 0.03 -2.40 -10.33
C ILE A 222 0.94 -3.17 -9.37
N ARG A 223 0.47 -3.48 -8.18
CA ARG A 223 1.18 -4.13 -7.05
C ARG A 223 2.31 -5.11 -7.41
N LYS A 224 2.25 -5.76 -8.58
CA LYS A 224 3.29 -6.69 -9.03
C LYS A 224 4.63 -6.00 -9.37
N ALA A 225 4.59 -4.69 -9.66
CA ALA A 225 5.79 -3.90 -9.93
C ALA A 225 6.55 -3.48 -8.67
N ASP A 226 5.99 -3.75 -7.49
CA ASP A 226 6.68 -3.47 -6.23
C ASP A 226 7.97 -4.29 -6.10
N GLU A 227 8.14 -5.35 -6.90
CA GLU A 227 9.27 -6.26 -6.84
C GLU A 227 9.88 -6.54 -8.23
N GLY A 228 11.20 -6.57 -8.29
CA GLY A 228 11.92 -6.98 -9.51
C GLY A 228 11.90 -5.99 -10.68
N LEU A 229 11.29 -4.81 -10.54
CA LEU A 229 11.31 -3.77 -11.57
C LEU A 229 12.64 -3.02 -11.51
N ASP A 230 13.42 -3.10 -12.57
CA ASP A 230 14.64 -2.33 -12.76
C ASP A 230 14.48 -1.41 -13.98
N VAL A 231 14.23 -0.14 -13.72
CA VAL A 231 14.06 0.89 -14.76
C VAL A 231 14.97 2.06 -14.42
N PRO A 232 16.02 2.28 -15.23
CA PRO A 232 16.89 3.44 -15.05
C PRO A 232 16.16 4.73 -15.45
N GLY A 233 16.64 5.86 -14.92
CA GLY A 233 16.15 7.18 -15.28
C GLY A 233 14.84 7.61 -14.62
N LEU A 234 14.20 6.77 -13.80
CA LEU A 234 12.98 7.17 -13.11
C LEU A 234 13.22 8.40 -12.23
N SER A 235 12.47 9.48 -12.48
CA SER A 235 12.59 10.74 -11.74
C SER A 235 11.33 11.13 -10.98
N VAL A 236 10.16 10.60 -11.36
CA VAL A 236 8.89 10.88 -10.69
C VAL A 236 8.16 9.59 -10.36
N ALA A 237 7.70 9.47 -9.11
CA ALA A 237 6.76 8.43 -8.69
C ALA A 237 5.44 9.04 -8.25
N ILE A 238 4.32 8.43 -8.68
CA ILE A 238 2.99 8.80 -8.21
C ILE A 238 2.33 7.57 -7.58
N ILE A 239 2.13 7.60 -6.27
CA ILE A 239 1.53 6.52 -5.50
C ILE A 239 0.04 6.81 -5.31
N LEU A 240 -0.80 6.19 -6.15
CA LEU A 240 -2.27 6.28 -6.06
C LEU A 240 -2.84 5.21 -5.14
N GLY A 241 -2.16 4.05 -5.06
CA GLY A 241 -2.58 2.90 -4.26
C GLY A 241 -1.67 2.72 -3.04
N LEU A 242 -2.10 3.23 -1.90
CA LEU A 242 -1.39 3.06 -0.64
C LEU A 242 -1.93 1.85 0.14
N ASP A 243 -1.06 1.22 0.91
CA ASP A 243 -1.39 0.32 2.02
C ASP A 243 -0.47 0.60 3.21
N SER A 244 -0.70 -0.07 4.33
CA SER A 244 0.09 0.13 5.56
C SER A 244 1.50 -0.48 5.51
N SER A 245 1.95 -1.00 4.37
CA SER A 245 3.24 -1.69 4.25
C SER A 245 4.40 -0.71 4.09
N LYS A 246 5.17 -0.53 5.15
CA LYS A 246 6.45 0.22 5.14
C LYS A 246 7.40 -0.32 4.07
N THR A 247 7.51 -1.65 3.97
CA THR A 247 8.37 -2.33 2.99
C THR A 247 8.08 -1.91 1.56
N ARG A 248 6.79 -1.93 1.15
CA ARG A 248 6.41 -1.54 -0.21
C ARG A 248 6.71 -0.08 -0.50
N LYS A 249 6.38 0.81 0.43
CA LYS A 249 6.67 2.22 0.27
C LYS A 249 8.16 2.46 0.11
N THR A 250 9.00 1.88 0.98
CA THR A 250 10.46 1.98 0.89
C THR A 250 11.00 1.44 -0.44
N GLN A 251 10.49 0.30 -0.90
CA GLN A 251 10.88 -0.27 -2.20
C GLN A 251 10.51 0.63 -3.38
N ARG A 252 9.31 1.26 -3.37
CA ARG A 252 8.87 2.21 -4.40
C ARG A 252 9.78 3.44 -4.43
N ILE A 253 10.07 4.02 -3.26
CA ILE A 253 11.00 5.15 -3.12
C ILE A 253 12.38 4.75 -3.66
N GLY A 254 12.94 3.63 -3.21
CA GLY A 254 14.26 3.17 -3.62
C GLY A 254 14.42 2.94 -5.12
N ARG A 255 13.34 2.71 -5.88
CA ARG A 255 13.40 2.61 -7.35
C ARG A 255 13.59 3.95 -8.03
N VAL A 256 12.96 4.99 -7.51
CA VAL A 256 12.98 6.34 -8.09
C VAL A 256 14.19 7.12 -7.59
N ALA A 257 14.61 6.87 -6.34
CA ALA A 257 15.78 7.51 -5.75
C ALA A 257 17.13 6.86 -6.11
N ARG A 258 17.17 5.90 -7.07
CA ARG A 258 18.44 5.34 -7.56
C ARG A 258 19.37 6.44 -8.07
N LYS A 259 20.65 6.35 -7.67
CA LYS A 259 21.64 7.34 -8.06
C LYS A 259 21.91 7.29 -9.57
N GLU A 260 21.60 8.40 -10.23
CA GLU A 260 21.91 8.64 -11.64
C GLU A 260 22.31 10.11 -11.82
N GLY A 261 23.58 10.38 -11.89
CA GLY A 261 24.10 11.75 -12.02
C GLY A 261 23.62 12.67 -10.86
N ASN A 262 23.19 13.87 -11.23
CA ASN A 262 22.64 14.89 -10.29
C ASN A 262 21.12 14.94 -10.33
N LYS A 263 20.45 13.83 -10.61
CA LYS A 263 18.99 13.74 -10.66
C LYS A 263 18.38 14.04 -9.29
N GLN A 264 17.36 14.90 -9.24
CA GLN A 264 16.47 15.06 -8.11
C GLN A 264 15.16 14.31 -8.40
N ALA A 265 14.76 13.39 -7.51
CA ALA A 265 13.53 12.63 -7.67
C ALA A 265 12.37 13.28 -6.92
N GLU A 266 11.14 13.10 -7.44
CA GLU A 266 9.91 13.57 -6.79
C GLU A 266 8.98 12.37 -6.56
N ILE A 267 8.43 12.28 -5.35
CA ILE A 267 7.53 11.19 -4.96
C ILE A 267 6.24 11.81 -4.45
N PHE A 268 5.15 11.59 -5.14
CA PHE A 268 3.82 12.07 -4.78
C PHE A 268 2.96 10.92 -4.27
N THR A 269 2.56 10.95 -3.00
CA THR A 269 1.62 9.98 -2.43
C THR A 269 0.25 10.65 -2.29
N LEU A 270 -0.74 10.17 -3.05
CA LEU A 270 -2.08 10.73 -3.07
C LEU A 270 -2.95 10.08 -1.99
N VAL A 271 -3.44 10.87 -1.05
CA VAL A 271 -4.18 10.42 0.13
C VAL A 271 -5.51 11.17 0.21
N ILE A 272 -6.63 10.47 0.23
CA ILE A 272 -7.94 11.10 0.44
C ILE A 272 -8.08 11.46 1.92
N ALA A 273 -8.37 12.71 2.19
CA ALA A 273 -8.57 13.24 3.53
C ALA A 273 -9.69 12.48 4.26
N ASP A 274 -9.59 12.42 5.58
CA ASP A 274 -10.61 11.80 6.44
C ASP A 274 -10.95 10.35 6.06
N THR A 275 -9.96 9.58 5.53
CA THR A 275 -10.07 8.14 5.26
C THR A 275 -8.97 7.35 5.97
N VAL A 276 -9.10 6.03 5.94
CA VAL A 276 -8.08 5.12 6.49
C VAL A 276 -6.72 5.24 5.79
N GLU A 277 -6.64 5.87 4.63
CA GLU A 277 -5.35 6.11 3.95
C GLU A 277 -4.44 7.02 4.77
N CYS A 278 -5.00 7.95 5.54
CA CYS A 278 -4.22 8.80 6.44
C CYS A 278 -3.46 7.96 7.47
N GLU A 279 -4.13 6.92 8.03
CA GLU A 279 -3.50 5.97 8.95
C GLU A 279 -2.47 5.08 8.25
N TRP A 280 -2.80 4.58 7.06
CA TRP A 280 -1.87 3.76 6.29
C TRP A 280 -0.62 4.54 5.91
N PHE A 281 -0.78 5.82 5.57
CA PHE A 281 0.36 6.68 5.28
C PHE A 281 1.26 6.84 6.51
N LYS A 282 0.68 7.17 7.68
CA LYS A 282 1.42 7.27 8.93
C LYS A 282 2.19 5.97 9.25
N LYS A 283 1.51 4.81 9.16
CA LYS A 283 2.11 3.49 9.44
C LYS A 283 3.19 3.08 8.45
N SER A 284 3.05 3.45 7.18
CA SER A 284 4.01 3.12 6.12
C SER A 284 5.19 4.09 6.05
N ASN A 285 5.15 5.18 6.82
CA ASN A 285 6.16 6.22 6.77
C ASN A 285 7.44 5.82 7.50
N SER A 286 8.58 5.95 6.81
CA SER A 286 9.92 5.74 7.35
C SER A 286 10.84 6.97 7.20
N SER A 287 10.34 8.04 6.56
CA SER A 287 11.11 9.28 6.30
C SER A 287 10.68 10.39 7.25
N SER A 288 11.64 11.16 7.72
CA SER A 288 11.41 12.37 8.54
C SER A 288 11.11 13.61 7.69
N ASN A 289 11.35 13.57 6.38
CA ASN A 289 11.35 14.74 5.49
C ASN A 289 10.20 14.72 4.48
N ILE A 290 8.98 14.42 4.95
CA ILE A 290 7.80 14.46 4.09
C ILE A 290 7.16 15.83 4.17
N ILE A 291 6.87 16.41 3.01
CA ILE A 291 6.14 17.66 2.88
C ILE A 291 4.68 17.34 2.65
N THR A 292 3.83 17.63 3.64
CA THR A 292 2.38 17.45 3.50
C THR A 292 1.78 18.71 2.88
N ILE A 293 1.05 18.54 1.77
CA ILE A 293 0.44 19.59 0.97
C ILE A 293 -0.99 19.22 0.59
N ASP A 294 -1.79 20.21 0.27
CA ASP A 294 -3.07 20.09 -0.42
C ASP A 294 -2.93 20.34 -1.93
N GLU A 295 -4.04 20.56 -2.62
CA GLU A 295 -4.03 20.85 -4.05
C GLU A 295 -3.43 22.23 -4.36
N GLU A 296 -3.55 23.22 -3.48
CA GLU A 296 -2.91 24.52 -3.65
C GLU A 296 -1.40 24.39 -3.54
N GLY A 297 -0.92 23.71 -2.49
CA GLY A 297 0.50 23.38 -2.32
C GLY A 297 1.05 22.53 -3.46
N LEU A 298 0.26 21.61 -4.01
CA LEU A 298 0.63 20.87 -5.22
C LEU A 298 0.84 21.79 -6.42
N ASN A 299 -0.04 22.78 -6.64
CA ASN A 299 0.11 23.77 -7.72
C ASN A 299 1.41 24.56 -7.57
N ASP A 300 1.79 24.90 -6.34
CA ASP A 300 3.07 25.58 -6.09
C ASP A 300 4.25 24.69 -6.47
N VAL A 301 4.24 23.42 -6.03
CA VAL A 301 5.29 22.43 -6.39
C VAL A 301 5.40 22.24 -7.90
N LEU A 302 4.27 22.08 -8.59
CA LEU A 302 4.26 21.88 -10.04
C LEU A 302 4.77 23.10 -10.80
N ALA A 303 4.56 24.30 -10.25
CA ALA A 303 5.08 25.56 -10.78
C ALA A 303 6.52 25.89 -10.34
N GLY A 304 7.20 24.97 -9.62
CA GLY A 304 8.56 25.17 -9.13
C GLY A 304 8.67 26.15 -7.95
N ARG A 305 7.56 26.43 -7.27
CA ARG A 305 7.54 27.28 -6.07
C ARG A 305 7.58 26.42 -4.81
N GLU A 306 8.02 27.01 -3.71
CA GLU A 306 7.98 26.36 -2.40
C GLU A 306 6.50 26.29 -1.91
N PRO A 307 5.99 25.09 -1.59
CA PRO A 307 4.60 24.95 -1.20
C PRO A 307 4.36 25.44 0.23
N LYS A 308 3.20 26.00 0.46
CA LYS A 308 2.72 26.27 1.82
C LYS A 308 2.44 24.94 2.54
N PRO A 309 2.83 24.81 3.83
CA PRO A 309 2.54 23.60 4.58
C PRO A 309 1.04 23.44 4.80
N TYR A 310 0.56 22.19 4.73
CA TYR A 310 -0.83 21.85 5.04
C TYR A 310 -1.10 22.01 6.54
N THR A 311 -2.10 22.82 6.89
CA THR A 311 -2.38 23.23 8.28
C THR A 311 -3.63 22.61 8.88
N ARG A 312 -4.53 22.01 8.08
CA ARG A 312 -5.76 21.39 8.59
C ARG A 312 -5.44 20.14 9.38
N LYS A 313 -6.02 19.98 10.58
CA LYS A 313 -5.97 18.72 11.32
C LYS A 313 -6.76 17.65 10.57
N ILE A 314 -6.06 16.66 10.04
CA ILE A 314 -6.66 15.43 9.52
C ILE A 314 -7.24 14.67 10.71
N LYS A 315 -8.52 14.28 10.63
CA LYS A 315 -9.13 13.45 11.67
C LYS A 315 -8.42 12.10 11.73
N ASP A 316 -7.92 11.75 12.89
CA ASP A 316 -7.34 10.44 13.13
C ASP A 316 -8.46 9.40 13.18
N PHE A 317 -8.46 8.47 12.24
CA PHE A 317 -9.28 7.27 12.26
C PHE A 317 -8.60 6.22 13.16
N THR A 318 -8.42 6.55 14.43
CA THR A 318 -7.89 5.57 15.38
C THR A 318 -8.89 4.44 15.54
N PHE A 319 -8.59 3.31 14.88
CA PHE A 319 -9.21 2.05 15.29
C PHE A 319 -8.70 1.75 16.71
N ARG A 320 -9.57 1.76 17.68
CA ARG A 320 -9.28 1.07 18.95
C ARG A 320 -9.27 -0.43 18.59
N TYR A 321 -8.06 -1.00 18.44
CA TYR A 321 -7.87 -2.44 18.39
C TYR A 321 -7.94 -3.00 19.81
#